data_f4ab4f578a228be2f1279c82844d478c
#
_entry.id   f4ab4f578a228be2f1279c82844d478c
#
_cell.length_a   1.000
_cell.length_b   1.000
_cell.length_c   1.000
_cell.angle_alpha   90.00
_cell.angle_beta   90.00
_cell.angle_gamma   90.00
#
_symmetry.space_group_name_H-M   'P 1'
#
loop_
_entity.id
_entity.type
_entity.pdbx_description
1 polymer ?
#
loop_
_entity_poly.entity_id
_entity_poly.type
_entity_poly.pdbx_seq_one_letter_code
_entity_poly.pdbx_strand_id
1 'polypeptide(L)'
;MNIEFISDAYTEDGLKLPMVHFESEEKDICVICIHGMCGTIIDNYFATVWGKYLSSNNIGFIYEHNRGHSIENDIVMKDGSFKRCGCMYEIFEDCTYDIDLAIKTAK
;
A
#
# COMPACT_ATOMS: atom_id res chain seq x y z
N MET A 1 -17.60 -9.12 4.97
CA MET A 1 -16.23 -8.71 4.54
C MET A 1 -16.28 -7.31 3.96
N ASN A 2 -15.44 -6.42 4.47
CA ASN A 2 -15.32 -5.06 3.97
C ASN A 2 -14.04 -4.90 3.17
N ILE A 3 -14.15 -4.25 2.02
CA ILE A 3 -13.00 -3.88 1.20
C ILE A 3 -13.00 -2.34 1.15
N GLU A 4 -11.92 -1.74 1.61
CA GLU A 4 -11.79 -0.29 1.63
C GLU A 4 -10.60 0.15 0.79
N PHE A 5 -10.83 1.11 -0.12
CA PHE A 5 -9.77 1.75 -0.87
C PHE A 5 -9.37 3.03 -0.14
N ILE A 6 -8.15 3.06 0.36
CA ILE A 6 -7.63 4.19 1.12
C ILE A 6 -6.76 5.04 0.20
N SER A 7 -7.21 6.25 -0.10
CA SER A 7 -6.53 7.12 -1.06
C SER A 7 -5.96 8.40 -0.42
N ASP A 8 -6.12 8.58 0.88
CA ASP A 8 -5.73 9.81 1.56
C ASP A 8 -4.74 9.58 2.71
N ALA A 9 -4.02 8.47 2.67
CA ALA A 9 -2.99 8.17 3.66
C ALA A 9 -1.63 8.70 3.21
N TYR A 10 -0.88 9.30 4.13
CA TYR A 10 0.42 9.92 3.84
C TYR A 10 1.50 9.30 4.70
N THR A 11 2.68 9.07 4.10
CA THR A 11 3.85 8.63 4.83
C THR A 11 4.35 9.74 5.75
N GLU A 12 5.24 9.38 6.68
CA GLU A 12 5.84 10.35 7.58
C GLU A 12 6.61 11.45 6.82
N ASP A 13 7.23 11.09 5.70
CA ASP A 13 7.92 12.04 4.84
C ASP A 13 7.01 12.71 3.78
N GLY A 14 5.70 12.51 3.88
CA GLY A 14 4.70 13.32 3.18
C GLY A 14 4.17 12.78 1.85
N LEU A 15 4.47 11.53 1.48
CA LEU A 15 3.97 10.95 0.23
C LEU A 15 2.58 10.35 0.42
N LYS A 16 1.70 10.61 -0.54
CA LYS A 16 0.36 10.00 -0.58
C LYS A 16 0.44 8.66 -1.29
N LEU A 17 0.18 7.58 -0.57
CA LEU A 17 0.26 6.23 -1.11
C LEU A 17 -1.08 5.52 -0.97
N PRO A 18 -1.76 5.21 -2.09
CA PRO A 18 -3.01 4.47 -2.06
C PRO A 18 -2.81 3.03 -1.61
N MET A 19 -3.81 2.48 -0.96
CA MET A 19 -3.79 1.07 -0.56
C MET A 19 -5.21 0.50 -0.55
N VAL A 20 -5.30 -0.82 -0.61
CA VAL A 20 -6.56 -1.55 -0.50
C VAL A 20 -6.52 -2.39 0.76
N HIS A 21 -7.52 -2.23 1.62
CA HIS A 21 -7.61 -2.94 2.87
C HIS A 21 -8.80 -3.91 2.84
N PHE A 22 -8.50 -5.20 2.90
CA PHE A 22 -9.50 -6.24 3.07
C PHE A 22 -9.64 -6.49 4.58
N GLU A 23 -10.68 -5.93 5.17
CA GLU A 23 -10.88 -6.02 6.62
C GLU A 23 -11.36 -7.39 7.05
N SER A 24 -10.98 -7.79 8.25
CA SER A 24 -11.50 -8.99 8.91
C SER A 24 -12.29 -8.58 10.15
N GLU A 25 -13.15 -9.47 10.63
CA GLU A 25 -13.89 -9.25 11.88
C GLU A 25 -12.96 -9.23 13.07
N GLU A 26 -12.00 -10.16 13.10
CA GLU A 26 -10.96 -10.19 14.12
C GLU A 26 -9.74 -9.42 13.63
N LYS A 27 -9.10 -8.68 14.53
CA LYS A 27 -8.01 -7.78 14.18
C LYS A 27 -6.68 -8.21 14.79
N ASP A 28 -6.52 -9.51 15.02
CA ASP A 28 -5.30 -10.04 15.63
C ASP A 28 -4.14 -10.14 14.64
N ILE A 29 -4.44 -10.42 13.38
CA ILE A 29 -3.43 -10.63 12.34
C ILE A 29 -3.80 -9.84 11.10
N CYS A 30 -2.83 -9.13 10.55
CA CYS A 30 -2.98 -8.46 9.26
C CYS A 30 -1.74 -8.73 8.41
N VAL A 31 -1.97 -9.21 7.19
CA VAL A 31 -0.90 -9.43 6.21
C VAL A 31 -0.75 -8.18 5.36
N ILE A 32 0.47 -7.68 5.24
CA ILE A 32 0.79 -6.53 4.39
C ILE A 32 1.55 -7.05 3.18
N CYS A 33 1.02 -6.78 1.99
CA CYS A 33 1.63 -7.21 0.74
C CYS A 33 2.23 -6.02 0.02
N ILE A 34 3.47 -6.16 -0.39
CA ILE A 34 4.21 -5.14 -1.15
C ILE A 34 4.41 -5.67 -2.57
N HIS A 35 4.05 -4.86 -3.57
CA HIS A 35 4.25 -5.24 -4.97
C HIS A 35 5.74 -5.34 -5.32
N GLY A 36 6.04 -6.05 -6.40
CA GLY A 36 7.42 -6.16 -6.90
C GLY A 36 7.91 -4.88 -7.56
N MET A 37 9.18 -4.90 -7.98
CA MET A 37 9.79 -3.77 -8.68
C MET A 37 8.94 -3.38 -9.91
N CYS A 38 8.70 -2.09 -10.08
CA CYS A 38 7.88 -1.53 -11.15
C CYS A 38 6.41 -2.01 -11.13
N GLY A 39 6.00 -2.74 -10.09
CA GLY A 39 4.63 -3.22 -9.98
C GLY A 39 3.66 -2.15 -9.51
N THR A 40 2.39 -2.48 -9.54
CA THR A 40 1.31 -1.65 -9.00
C THR A 40 0.28 -2.52 -8.31
N ILE A 41 -0.59 -1.93 -7.50
CA ILE A 41 -1.68 -2.69 -6.87
C ILE A 41 -2.75 -3.10 -7.89
N ILE A 42 -2.77 -2.48 -9.06
CA ILE A 42 -3.76 -2.75 -10.10
C ILE A 42 -3.38 -3.99 -10.91
N ASP A 43 -2.09 -4.18 -11.16
CA ASP A 43 -1.58 -5.22 -12.05
C ASP A 43 -1.53 -6.62 -11.42
N ASN A 44 -1.66 -6.70 -10.10
CA ASN A 44 -1.47 -7.97 -9.39
C ASN A 44 -2.83 -8.58 -9.02
N TYR A 45 -3.39 -9.30 -9.96
CA TYR A 45 -4.68 -9.96 -9.78
C TYR A 45 -4.72 -10.89 -8.57
N PHE A 46 -3.62 -11.57 -8.27
CA PHE A 46 -3.57 -12.50 -7.14
C PHE A 46 -3.89 -11.83 -5.80
N ALA A 47 -3.61 -10.53 -5.66
CA ALA A 47 -3.86 -9.83 -4.41
C ALA A 47 -5.35 -9.80 -4.06
N THR A 48 -6.22 -9.67 -5.05
CA THR A 48 -7.67 -9.72 -4.82
C THR A 48 -8.10 -11.08 -4.32
N VAL A 49 -7.58 -12.14 -4.92
CA VAL A 49 -7.89 -13.51 -4.51
C VAL A 49 -7.42 -13.77 -3.08
N TRP A 50 -6.17 -13.40 -2.78
CA TRP A 50 -5.61 -13.59 -1.44
C TRP A 50 -6.32 -12.74 -0.40
N GLY A 51 -6.64 -11.49 -0.75
CA GLY A 51 -7.32 -10.60 0.18
C GLY A 51 -8.68 -11.13 0.59
N LYS A 52 -9.46 -11.62 -0.36
CA LYS A 52 -10.76 -12.20 -0.08
C LYS A 52 -10.64 -13.49 0.75
N TYR A 53 -9.70 -14.34 0.41
CA TYR A 53 -9.48 -15.60 1.12
C TYR A 53 -9.07 -15.35 2.58
N LEU A 54 -8.06 -14.47 2.78
CA LEU A 54 -7.56 -14.19 4.11
C LEU A 54 -8.62 -13.48 4.97
N SER A 55 -9.32 -12.52 4.40
CA SER A 55 -10.37 -11.80 5.11
C SER A 55 -11.49 -12.72 5.56
N SER A 56 -11.87 -13.70 4.74
CA SER A 56 -12.90 -14.68 5.10
C SER A 56 -12.41 -15.68 6.17
N ASN A 57 -11.11 -15.73 6.43
CA ASN A 57 -10.51 -16.55 7.48
C ASN A 57 -10.04 -15.71 8.67
N ASN A 58 -10.61 -14.52 8.85
CA ASN A 58 -10.32 -13.61 9.96
C ASN A 58 -8.89 -13.08 9.99
N ILE A 59 -8.27 -12.95 8.81
CA ILE A 59 -6.95 -12.36 8.66
C ILE A 59 -7.09 -11.14 7.76
N GLY A 60 -6.74 -9.96 8.27
CA GLY A 60 -6.76 -8.74 7.47
C GLY A 60 -5.67 -8.77 6.40
N PHE A 61 -5.88 -8.03 5.32
CA PHE A 61 -4.92 -7.97 4.22
C PHE A 61 -4.86 -6.54 3.68
N ILE A 62 -3.66 -5.98 3.61
CA ILE A 62 -3.43 -4.66 3.03
C ILE A 62 -2.47 -4.80 1.86
N TYR A 63 -2.85 -4.25 0.72
CA TYR A 63 -1.99 -4.16 -0.45
C TYR A 63 -1.77 -2.69 -0.78
N GLU A 64 -0.53 -2.25 -0.64
CA GLU A 64 -0.16 -0.84 -0.72
C GLU A 64 0.67 -0.55 -1.96
N HIS A 65 0.42 0.63 -2.60
CA HIS A 65 1.37 1.20 -3.55
C HIS A 65 2.60 1.68 -2.79
N ASN A 66 3.76 1.17 -3.18
CA ASN A 66 5.03 1.69 -2.71
C ASN A 66 5.39 2.96 -3.49
N ARG A 67 6.30 3.79 -2.95
CA ARG A 67 6.83 4.93 -3.70
C ARG A 67 7.52 4.52 -4.99
N GLY A 68 8.02 3.29 -5.06
CA GLY A 68 8.66 2.72 -6.22
C GLY A 68 7.73 2.04 -7.20
N HIS A 69 6.39 2.22 -7.09
CA HIS A 69 5.47 1.61 -8.03
C HIS A 69 5.63 2.22 -9.42
N SER A 70 5.42 1.39 -10.46
CA SER A 70 5.62 1.77 -11.86
C SER A 70 7.09 2.11 -12.15
N ILE A 71 7.43 2.40 -13.39
CA ILE A 71 8.80 2.78 -13.75
C ILE A 71 9.10 4.19 -13.25
N GLU A 72 8.21 5.13 -13.55
CA GLU A 72 8.25 6.47 -12.96
C GLU A 72 6.83 6.99 -12.79
N ASN A 73 6.62 7.84 -11.80
CA ASN A 73 5.34 8.45 -11.55
C ASN A 73 5.52 9.69 -10.68
N ASP A 74 4.50 10.55 -10.67
CA ASP A 74 4.47 11.71 -9.78
C ASP A 74 3.51 11.43 -8.64
N ILE A 75 4.01 11.51 -7.40
CA ILE A 75 3.21 11.28 -6.21
C ILE A 75 2.87 12.61 -5.56
N VAL A 76 1.60 12.76 -5.18
CA VAL A 76 1.14 13.96 -4.49
C VAL A 76 1.71 13.97 -3.07
N MET A 77 2.29 15.12 -2.69
CA MET A 77 2.79 15.33 -1.34
C MET A 77 1.69 15.93 -0.47
N LYS A 78 1.86 15.84 0.83
CA LYS A 78 0.90 16.36 1.80
C LYS A 78 0.67 17.86 1.66
N ASP A 79 1.68 18.61 1.18
CA ASP A 79 1.58 20.05 0.95
C ASP A 79 0.97 20.41 -0.40
N GLY A 80 0.52 19.43 -1.18
CA GLY A 80 -0.07 19.63 -2.50
C GLY A 80 0.90 19.64 -3.66
N SER A 81 2.21 19.60 -3.42
CA SER A 81 3.22 19.50 -4.47
C SER A 81 3.33 18.06 -4.98
N PHE A 82 4.13 17.86 -6.04
CA PHE A 82 4.38 16.54 -6.61
C PHE A 82 5.85 16.18 -6.44
N LYS A 83 6.12 14.89 -6.22
CA LYS A 83 7.47 14.35 -6.20
C LYS A 83 7.58 13.26 -7.26
N ARG A 84 8.63 13.32 -8.09
CA ARG A 84 8.91 12.28 -9.08
C ARG A 84 9.38 11.02 -8.35
N CYS A 85 8.65 9.94 -8.55
CA CYS A 85 8.88 8.66 -7.90
C CYS A 85 8.83 7.52 -8.94
N GLY A 86 8.71 6.30 -8.49
CA GLY A 86 8.74 5.11 -9.31
C GLY A 86 10.08 4.37 -9.13
N CYS A 87 10.20 3.18 -9.69
CA CYS A 87 11.39 2.36 -9.44
C CYS A 87 12.69 2.99 -9.96
N MET A 88 12.61 3.88 -10.95
CA MET A 88 13.79 4.57 -11.46
C MET A 88 14.37 5.60 -10.48
N TYR A 89 13.54 6.11 -9.57
CA TYR A 89 13.92 7.17 -8.63
C TYR A 89 13.88 6.70 -7.18
N GLU A 90 13.66 5.42 -6.96
CA GLU A 90 13.50 4.87 -5.62
C GLU A 90 14.84 4.80 -4.89
N ILE A 91 14.84 5.29 -3.65
CA ILE A 91 15.91 5.03 -2.70
C ILE A 91 15.38 3.92 -1.80
N PHE A 92 16.01 2.76 -1.85
CA PHE A 92 15.49 1.55 -1.20
C PHE A 92 15.24 1.76 0.30
N GLU A 93 16.12 2.47 0.98
CA GLU A 93 16.00 2.73 2.41
C GLU A 93 14.72 3.49 2.77
N ASP A 94 14.18 4.26 1.84
CA ASP A 94 12.96 5.05 2.09
C ASP A 94 11.71 4.17 2.10
N CYS A 95 11.78 2.92 1.68
CA CYS A 95 10.63 2.02 1.71
C CYS A 95 10.13 1.76 3.14
N THR A 96 10.95 2.03 4.15
CA THR A 96 10.53 1.90 5.55
C THR A 96 9.37 2.85 5.88
N TYR A 97 9.33 4.02 5.29
CA TYR A 97 8.21 4.96 5.47
C TYR A 97 6.91 4.39 4.92
N ASP A 98 7.00 3.71 3.77
CA ASP A 98 5.85 3.12 3.10
C ASP A 98 5.29 1.96 3.91
N ILE A 99 6.15 1.07 4.37
CA ILE A 99 5.76 -0.08 5.20
C ILE A 99 5.18 0.39 6.51
N ASP A 100 5.77 1.40 7.13
CA ASP A 100 5.28 1.97 8.38
C ASP A 100 3.85 2.52 8.23
N LEU A 101 3.55 3.16 7.09
CA LEU A 101 2.21 3.65 6.81
C LEU A 101 1.21 2.50 6.77
N ALA A 102 1.55 1.39 6.12
CA ALA A 102 0.69 0.22 6.07
C ALA A 102 0.47 -0.37 7.46
N ILE A 103 1.51 -0.44 8.28
CA ILE A 103 1.40 -0.93 9.66
C ILE A 103 0.47 -0.04 10.48
N LYS A 104 0.60 1.27 10.38
CA LYS A 104 -0.27 2.21 11.09
C LYS A 104 -1.73 2.08 10.64
N THR A 105 -1.95 1.86 9.36
CA THR A 105 -3.29 1.67 8.81
C THR A 105 -3.93 0.38 9.31
N ALA A 106 -3.13 -0.67 9.50
CA ALA A 106 -3.62 -1.96 9.99
C ALA A 106 -4.11 -1.93 11.44
N LYS A 107 -3.66 -0.98 12.21
CA LYS A 107 -4.03 -0.88 13.65
C LYS A 107 -5.38 -0.17 13.88
#